data_26c07d627fb32bb55875b70ee1c2a47b
#
_entry.id   26c07d627fb32bb55875b70ee1c2a47b
#
_cell.length_a   1.000
_cell.length_b   1.000
_cell.length_c   1.000
_cell.angle_alpha   90.00
_cell.angle_beta   90.00
_cell.angle_gamma   90.00
#
_symmetry.space_group_name_H-M   'P 1'
#
loop_
_entity.id
_entity.type
_entity.pdbx_description
1 polymer ?
#
loop_
_entity_poly.entity_id
_entity_poly.type
_entity_poly.pdbx_seq_one_letter_code
_entity_poly.pdbx_strand_id
1 'polypeptide(L)'
;MGGGIDMSFANAGISVTLLELNQKGLDAGLALIGKNYATTVSKGKLSQEQASARQALISGTTDYEALADVDLVIEAVFESMDVKRQVFGRLDEVCKEGAILASNTSYLDVNEIAAATSRPQDVVGLHFFSPANVMRLLEVVRADKTAEDVIATAMALGKRIGKVPVLAGVCYGFIG
;
A
#
# COMPACT_ATOMS: atom_id res chain seq x y z
N MET A 1 -9.26 -0.01 -3.77
CA MET A 1 -7.81 -0.17 -4.09
C MET A 1 -7.08 -0.96 -2.98
N GLY A 2 -7.20 -0.59 -1.72
CA GLY A 2 -6.47 -1.21 -0.60
C GLY A 2 -6.49 -2.72 -0.59
N GLY A 3 -7.67 -3.36 -0.60
CA GLY A 3 -7.75 -4.82 -0.59
C GLY A 3 -7.03 -5.54 -1.75
N GLY A 4 -6.93 -4.91 -2.92
CA GLY A 4 -6.13 -5.45 -4.04
C GLY A 4 -4.63 -5.34 -3.79
N ILE A 5 -4.19 -4.27 -3.11
CA ILE A 5 -2.80 -4.09 -2.66
C ILE A 5 -2.48 -5.15 -1.61
N ASP A 6 -3.33 -5.30 -0.58
CA ASP A 6 -3.17 -6.32 0.48
C ASP A 6 -2.99 -7.72 -0.10
N MET A 7 -3.83 -8.09 -1.09
CA MET A 7 -3.73 -9.38 -1.78
C MET A 7 -2.41 -9.54 -2.53
N SER A 8 -1.86 -8.46 -3.12
CA SER A 8 -0.57 -8.53 -3.82
C SER A 8 0.57 -8.90 -2.88
N PHE A 9 0.57 -8.36 -1.66
CA PHE A 9 1.54 -8.70 -0.62
C PHE A 9 1.32 -10.10 -0.05
N ALA A 10 0.10 -10.46 0.31
CA ALA A 10 -0.24 -11.79 0.82
C ALA A 10 0.08 -12.89 -0.19
N ASN A 11 -0.12 -12.65 -1.49
CA ASN A 11 0.25 -13.57 -2.56
C ASN A 11 1.77 -13.82 -2.63
N ALA A 12 2.58 -12.87 -2.19
CA ALA A 12 4.03 -12.99 -2.09
C ALA A 12 4.52 -13.53 -0.73
N GLY A 13 3.61 -13.95 0.13
CA GLY A 13 3.92 -14.49 1.47
C GLY A 13 4.30 -13.42 2.49
N ILE A 14 3.89 -12.18 2.28
CA ILE A 14 4.16 -11.05 3.18
C ILE A 14 2.94 -10.78 4.03
N SER A 15 3.12 -10.69 5.35
CA SER A 15 2.06 -10.34 6.30
C SER A 15 1.59 -8.90 6.10
N VAL A 16 0.28 -8.68 6.20
CA VAL A 16 -0.37 -7.38 5.98
C VAL A 16 -1.30 -7.07 7.15
N THR A 17 -1.25 -5.83 7.60
CA THR A 17 -2.24 -5.27 8.53
C THR A 17 -3.09 -4.25 7.77
N LEU A 18 -4.35 -4.56 7.56
CA LEU A 18 -5.34 -3.65 6.95
C LEU A 18 -5.89 -2.73 8.03
N LEU A 19 -5.59 -1.44 7.94
CA LEU A 19 -6.16 -0.41 8.80
C LEU A 19 -7.34 0.27 8.09
N GLU A 20 -8.46 0.35 8.79
CA GLU A 20 -9.65 1.08 8.34
C GLU A 20 -10.17 2.03 9.43
N LEU A 21 -10.87 3.09 9.01
CA LEU A 21 -11.38 4.12 9.93
C LEU A 21 -12.41 3.59 10.93
N ASN A 22 -13.13 2.53 10.58
CA ASN A 22 -14.16 1.95 11.42
C ASN A 22 -14.38 0.46 11.11
N GLN A 23 -15.04 -0.23 12.04
CA GLN A 23 -15.28 -1.67 11.93
C GLN A 23 -16.07 -2.06 10.69
N LYS A 24 -17.06 -1.26 10.29
CA LYS A 24 -17.86 -1.53 9.08
C LYS A 24 -17.02 -1.53 7.81
N GLY A 25 -16.10 -0.56 7.68
CA GLY A 25 -15.16 -0.49 6.57
C GLY A 25 -14.22 -1.68 6.57
N LEU A 26 -13.69 -2.03 7.74
CA LEU A 26 -12.80 -3.18 7.91
C LEU A 26 -13.48 -4.50 7.52
N ASP A 27 -14.68 -4.75 8.01
CA ASP A 27 -15.45 -5.97 7.70
C ASP A 27 -15.73 -6.06 6.19
N ALA A 28 -16.11 -4.94 5.57
CA ALA A 28 -16.34 -4.87 4.13
C ALA A 28 -15.06 -5.13 3.32
N GLY A 29 -13.92 -4.58 3.74
CA GLY A 29 -12.61 -4.78 3.12
C GLY A 29 -12.20 -6.26 3.16
N LEU A 30 -12.25 -6.86 4.34
CA LEU A 30 -11.90 -8.27 4.54
C LEU A 30 -12.87 -9.21 3.76
N ALA A 31 -14.17 -8.91 3.75
CA ALA A 31 -15.15 -9.68 2.98
C ALA A 31 -14.89 -9.61 1.48
N LEU A 32 -14.49 -8.44 0.96
CA LEU A 32 -14.14 -8.27 -0.46
C LEU A 32 -12.89 -9.09 -0.83
N ILE A 33 -11.86 -9.08 0.01
CA ILE A 33 -10.65 -9.89 -0.16
C ILE A 33 -11.04 -11.38 -0.21
N GLY A 34 -11.86 -11.85 0.74
CA GLY A 34 -12.35 -13.23 0.77
C GLY A 34 -13.11 -13.62 -0.51
N LYS A 35 -14.00 -12.75 -0.99
CA LYS A 35 -14.73 -12.93 -2.25
C LYS A 35 -13.77 -13.04 -3.46
N ASN A 36 -12.75 -12.21 -3.51
CA ASN A 36 -11.77 -12.25 -4.61
C ASN A 36 -10.98 -13.56 -4.62
N TYR A 37 -10.56 -14.06 -3.45
CA TYR A 37 -9.90 -15.36 -3.33
C TYR A 37 -10.85 -16.49 -3.72
N ALA A 38 -12.09 -16.50 -3.23
CA ALA A 38 -13.09 -17.50 -3.59
C ALA A 38 -13.34 -17.54 -5.11
N THR A 39 -13.41 -16.37 -5.76
CA THR A 39 -13.53 -16.27 -7.21
C THR A 39 -12.30 -16.85 -7.93
N THR A 40 -11.11 -16.67 -7.39
CA THR A 40 -9.88 -17.22 -7.96
C THR A 40 -9.84 -18.74 -7.84
N VAL A 41 -10.29 -19.28 -6.70
CA VAL A 41 -10.43 -20.72 -6.46
C VAL A 41 -11.47 -21.33 -7.41
N SER A 42 -12.65 -20.72 -7.55
CA SER A 42 -13.72 -21.23 -8.43
C SER A 42 -13.29 -21.29 -9.91
N LYS A 43 -12.34 -20.44 -10.31
CA LYS A 43 -11.73 -20.47 -11.66
C LYS A 43 -10.57 -21.48 -11.78
N GLY A 44 -10.29 -22.27 -10.77
CA GLY A 44 -9.22 -23.27 -10.76
C GLY A 44 -7.78 -22.66 -10.80
N LYS A 45 -7.64 -21.37 -10.51
CA LYS A 45 -6.33 -20.69 -10.56
C LYS A 45 -5.58 -20.73 -9.22
N LEU A 46 -6.23 -21.16 -8.16
CA LEU A 46 -5.72 -21.26 -6.81
C LEU A 46 -6.44 -22.38 -6.08
N SER A 47 -5.73 -23.17 -5.25
CA SER A 47 -6.38 -24.14 -4.38
C SER A 47 -7.05 -23.45 -3.19
N GLN A 48 -8.05 -24.11 -2.58
CA GLN A 48 -8.69 -23.58 -1.36
C GLN A 48 -7.68 -23.45 -0.22
N GLU A 49 -6.76 -24.40 -0.08
CA GLU A 49 -5.71 -24.38 0.92
C GLU A 49 -4.78 -23.15 0.74
N GLN A 50 -4.33 -22.91 -0.50
CA GLN A 50 -3.51 -21.74 -0.81
C GLN A 50 -4.25 -20.42 -0.55
N ALA A 51 -5.53 -20.34 -0.91
CA ALA A 51 -6.36 -19.16 -0.63
C ALA A 51 -6.47 -18.90 0.87
N SER A 52 -6.73 -19.93 1.66
CA SER A 52 -6.83 -19.84 3.12
C SER A 52 -5.50 -19.40 3.74
N ALA A 53 -4.38 -19.98 3.29
CA ALA A 53 -3.05 -19.60 3.77
C ALA A 53 -2.72 -18.14 3.48
N ARG A 54 -3.08 -17.62 2.29
CA ARG A 54 -2.87 -16.21 1.92
C ARG A 54 -3.77 -15.27 2.73
N GLN A 55 -5.04 -15.61 2.91
CA GLN A 55 -5.96 -14.84 3.75
C GLN A 55 -5.48 -14.77 5.20
N ALA A 56 -4.88 -15.82 5.74
CA ALA A 56 -4.32 -15.84 7.10
C ALA A 56 -3.16 -14.86 7.31
N LEU A 57 -2.53 -14.37 6.23
CA LEU A 57 -1.50 -13.33 6.29
C LEU A 57 -2.08 -11.93 6.43
N ILE A 58 -3.38 -11.75 6.24
CA ILE A 58 -4.05 -10.44 6.30
C ILE A 58 -4.82 -10.35 7.61
N SER A 59 -4.38 -9.46 8.48
CA SER A 59 -5.09 -9.08 9.71
C SER A 59 -5.73 -7.71 9.55
N GLY A 60 -6.76 -7.42 10.33
CA GLY A 60 -7.46 -6.14 10.28
C GLY A 60 -7.43 -5.41 11.62
N THR A 61 -7.39 -4.08 11.57
CA THR A 61 -7.45 -3.21 12.75
C THR A 61 -8.13 -1.89 12.43
N THR A 62 -8.66 -1.24 13.45
CA THR A 62 -9.11 0.16 13.42
C THR A 62 -8.20 1.08 14.24
N ASP A 63 -7.13 0.54 14.79
CA ASP A 63 -6.20 1.25 15.67
C ASP A 63 -4.87 1.52 14.97
N TYR A 64 -4.49 2.79 14.88
CA TYR A 64 -3.20 3.22 14.32
C TYR A 64 -2.00 2.66 15.08
N GLU A 65 -2.12 2.45 16.40
CA GLU A 65 -1.01 1.93 17.22
C GLU A 65 -0.55 0.52 16.79
N ALA A 66 -1.42 -0.23 16.10
CA ALA A 66 -1.05 -1.52 15.50
C ALA A 66 -0.01 -1.39 14.36
N LEU A 67 0.24 -0.16 13.87
CA LEU A 67 1.24 0.12 12.84
C LEU A 67 2.61 0.52 13.41
N ALA A 68 2.78 0.54 14.73
CA ALA A 68 4.01 1.05 15.36
C ALA A 68 5.29 0.33 14.88
N ASP A 69 5.22 -0.97 14.66
CA ASP A 69 6.38 -1.82 14.32
C ASP A 69 6.47 -2.22 12.83
N VAL A 70 5.59 -1.70 11.98
CA VAL A 70 5.62 -2.06 10.55
C VAL A 70 6.80 -1.42 9.83
N ASP A 71 7.29 -2.08 8.76
CA ASP A 71 8.41 -1.60 7.95
C ASP A 71 7.95 -0.69 6.80
N LEU A 72 6.70 -0.85 6.37
CA LEU A 72 6.11 -0.11 5.26
C LEU A 72 4.62 0.11 5.51
N VAL A 73 4.16 1.33 5.28
CA VAL A 73 2.73 1.66 5.17
C VAL A 73 2.44 2.10 3.74
N ILE A 74 1.34 1.61 3.17
CA ILE A 74 0.80 2.09 1.88
C ILE A 74 -0.56 2.70 2.13
N GLU A 75 -0.63 4.01 2.08
CA GLU A 75 -1.87 4.75 2.21
C GLU A 75 -2.64 4.72 0.89
N ALA A 76 -3.91 4.33 0.94
CA ALA A 76 -4.83 4.26 -0.20
C ALA A 76 -6.21 4.84 0.14
N VAL A 77 -6.24 5.89 0.96
CA VAL A 77 -7.45 6.61 1.36
C VAL A 77 -7.95 7.53 0.24
N PHE A 78 -9.04 8.26 0.53
CA PHE A 78 -9.65 9.18 -0.43
C PHE A 78 -8.65 10.18 -1.02
N GLU A 79 -8.75 10.46 -2.32
CA GLU A 79 -7.83 11.30 -3.09
C GLU A 79 -8.05 12.80 -2.78
N SER A 80 -7.63 13.22 -1.59
CA SER A 80 -7.69 14.59 -1.08
C SER A 80 -6.39 14.91 -0.35
N MET A 81 -5.73 16.01 -0.73
CA MET A 81 -4.48 16.43 -0.10
C MET A 81 -4.63 16.64 1.41
N ASP A 82 -5.74 17.25 1.85
CA ASP A 82 -5.96 17.50 3.27
C ASP A 82 -6.11 16.21 4.07
N VAL A 83 -6.82 15.21 3.51
CA VAL A 83 -6.96 13.90 4.14
C VAL A 83 -5.60 13.20 4.20
N LYS A 84 -4.84 13.23 3.11
CA LYS A 84 -3.51 12.58 3.08
C LYS A 84 -2.52 13.23 4.05
N ARG A 85 -2.52 14.57 4.16
CA ARG A 85 -1.70 15.28 5.16
C ARG A 85 -2.03 14.86 6.60
N GLN A 86 -3.32 14.72 6.93
CA GLN A 86 -3.74 14.26 8.25
C GLN A 86 -3.29 12.81 8.51
N VAL A 87 -3.49 11.92 7.54
CA VAL A 87 -3.07 10.51 7.66
C VAL A 87 -1.55 10.41 7.81
N PHE A 88 -0.79 11.10 6.96
CA PHE A 88 0.69 11.05 7.02
C PHE A 88 1.24 11.68 8.30
N GLY A 89 0.64 12.76 8.81
CA GLY A 89 0.97 13.30 10.13
C GLY A 89 0.78 12.27 11.24
N ARG A 90 -0.34 11.53 11.21
CA ARG A 90 -0.61 10.47 12.19
C ARG A 90 0.34 9.28 12.05
N LEU A 91 0.65 8.88 10.82
CA LEU A 91 1.63 7.80 10.56
C LEU A 91 3.04 8.19 11.03
N ASP A 92 3.42 9.45 10.87
CA ASP A 92 4.71 9.97 11.34
C ASP A 92 4.86 9.88 12.87
N GLU A 93 3.77 10.10 13.61
CA GLU A 93 3.74 9.97 15.07
C GLU A 93 3.83 8.51 15.54
N VAL A 94 3.17 7.58 14.84
CA VAL A 94 2.95 6.19 15.30
C VAL A 94 4.03 5.25 14.81
N CYS A 95 4.42 5.33 13.54
CA CYS A 95 5.33 4.37 12.94
C CYS A 95 6.78 4.56 13.43
N LYS A 96 7.48 3.45 13.62
CA LYS A 96 8.89 3.45 14.01
C LYS A 96 9.76 4.26 13.03
N GLU A 97 10.89 4.74 13.52
CA GLU A 97 11.93 5.36 12.69
C GLU A 97 12.39 4.38 11.59
N GLY A 98 12.60 4.89 10.36
CA GLY A 98 13.00 4.10 9.20
C GLY A 98 11.87 3.32 8.52
N ALA A 99 10.63 3.36 9.02
CA ALA A 99 9.48 2.83 8.29
C ALA A 99 9.21 3.68 7.05
N ILE A 100 9.02 3.03 5.91
CA ILE A 100 8.68 3.70 4.65
C ILE A 100 7.19 4.06 4.66
N LEU A 101 6.88 5.32 4.38
CA LEU A 101 5.52 5.82 4.27
C LEU A 101 5.20 6.08 2.79
N ALA A 102 4.36 5.25 2.20
CA ALA A 102 4.02 5.33 0.79
C ALA A 102 2.57 5.79 0.58
N SER A 103 2.36 6.63 -0.44
CA SER A 103 1.01 7.00 -0.89
C SER A 103 0.68 6.35 -2.22
N ASN A 104 -0.52 5.79 -2.33
CA ASN A 104 -1.08 5.29 -3.60
C ASN A 104 -1.84 6.39 -4.36
N THR A 105 -1.46 7.65 -4.21
CA THR A 105 -2.05 8.74 -4.99
C THR A 105 -1.86 8.52 -6.48
N SER A 106 -2.85 8.97 -7.28
CA SER A 106 -2.80 8.87 -8.74
C SER A 106 -2.21 10.13 -9.40
N TYR A 107 -2.28 11.28 -8.72
CA TYR A 107 -1.89 12.58 -9.31
C TYR A 107 -1.52 13.67 -8.31
N LEU A 108 -1.75 13.46 -7.00
CA LEU A 108 -1.39 14.47 -6.00
C LEU A 108 0.13 14.56 -5.84
N ASP A 109 0.60 15.76 -5.52
CA ASP A 109 2.02 16.00 -5.34
C ASP A 109 2.58 15.27 -4.12
N VAL A 110 3.44 14.29 -4.35
CA VAL A 110 4.08 13.50 -3.27
C VAL A 110 5.01 14.37 -2.42
N ASN A 111 5.55 15.46 -2.94
CA ASN A 111 6.34 16.42 -2.16
C ASN A 111 5.49 17.10 -1.08
N GLU A 112 4.25 17.47 -1.40
CA GLU A 112 3.33 18.06 -0.42
C GLU A 112 2.91 17.04 0.64
N ILE A 113 2.71 15.79 0.26
CA ILE A 113 2.43 14.70 1.21
C ILE A 113 3.63 14.48 2.14
N ALA A 114 4.83 14.42 1.59
CA ALA A 114 6.07 14.25 2.36
C ALA A 114 6.32 15.40 3.34
N ALA A 115 5.95 16.63 2.96
CA ALA A 115 6.09 17.82 3.81
C ALA A 115 5.17 17.78 5.06
N ALA A 116 4.18 16.91 5.10
CA ALA A 116 3.33 16.70 6.28
C ALA A 116 4.00 15.82 7.35
N THR A 117 5.21 15.29 7.09
CA THR A 117 5.96 14.43 8.01
C THR A 117 7.28 15.08 8.43
N SER A 118 7.83 14.64 9.57
CA SER A 118 9.17 15.02 10.04
C SER A 118 10.29 14.30 9.27
N ARG A 119 9.95 13.27 8.47
CA ARG A 119 10.87 12.39 7.73
C ARG A 119 10.51 12.28 6.24
N PRO A 120 10.57 13.39 5.49
CA PRO A 120 10.22 13.37 4.07
C PRO A 120 11.12 12.46 3.22
N GLN A 121 12.30 12.09 3.70
CA GLN A 121 13.20 11.12 3.05
C GLN A 121 12.64 9.68 3.04
N ASP A 122 11.74 9.34 3.97
CA ASP A 122 11.12 8.02 4.09
C ASP A 122 9.78 7.94 3.32
N VAL A 123 9.39 9.03 2.65
CA VAL A 123 8.12 9.12 1.91
C VAL A 123 8.34 8.87 0.41
N VAL A 124 7.48 8.06 -0.19
CA VAL A 124 7.51 7.68 -1.62
C VAL A 124 6.09 7.51 -2.16
N GLY A 125 5.88 7.73 -3.44
CA GLY A 125 4.65 7.31 -4.11
C GLY A 125 4.74 5.85 -4.56
N LEU A 126 3.68 5.07 -4.30
CA LEU A 126 3.51 3.72 -4.84
C LEU A 126 2.15 3.63 -5.52
N HIS A 127 2.09 4.04 -6.78
CA HIS A 127 0.84 4.07 -7.54
C HIS A 127 0.56 2.71 -8.18
N PHE A 128 -0.44 2.03 -7.63
CA PHE A 128 -0.99 0.78 -8.15
C PHE A 128 -2.16 1.06 -9.09
N PHE A 129 -2.28 0.26 -10.14
CA PHE A 129 -3.40 0.34 -11.09
C PHE A 129 -4.52 -0.61 -10.70
N SER A 130 -5.76 -0.18 -10.93
CA SER A 130 -6.95 -0.95 -10.54
C SER A 130 -7.33 -1.99 -11.60
N PRO A 131 -7.64 -3.22 -11.21
CA PRO A 131 -7.57 -3.84 -9.87
C PRO A 131 -6.12 -4.18 -9.48
N ALA A 132 -5.69 -3.76 -8.29
CA ALA A 132 -4.28 -3.86 -7.89
C ALA A 132 -3.76 -5.31 -7.80
N ASN A 133 -4.62 -6.28 -7.48
CA ASN A 133 -4.25 -7.71 -7.46
C ASN A 133 -4.09 -8.33 -8.86
N VAL A 134 -4.45 -7.61 -9.93
CA VAL A 134 -4.42 -8.10 -11.32
C VAL A 134 -3.41 -7.31 -12.15
N MET A 135 -3.46 -5.98 -12.07
CA MET A 135 -2.61 -5.08 -12.87
C MET A 135 -1.15 -5.18 -12.43
N ARG A 136 -0.26 -5.30 -13.41
CA ARG A 136 1.16 -5.54 -13.12
C ARG A 136 1.99 -4.28 -12.97
N LEU A 137 1.59 -3.16 -13.58
CA LEU A 137 2.33 -1.91 -13.49
C LEU A 137 2.28 -1.36 -12.05
N LEU A 138 3.42 -0.91 -11.56
CA LEU A 138 3.59 -0.15 -10.32
C LEU A 138 4.50 1.04 -10.61
N GLU A 139 3.99 2.25 -10.46
CA GLU A 139 4.83 3.44 -10.51
C GLU A 139 5.39 3.73 -9.13
N VAL A 140 6.72 3.74 -9.05
CA VAL A 140 7.47 4.20 -7.87
C VAL A 140 7.77 5.67 -8.08
N VAL A 141 7.05 6.54 -7.38
CA VAL A 141 7.12 7.99 -7.59
C VAL A 141 8.11 8.61 -6.60
N ARG A 142 9.22 9.08 -7.14
CA ARG A 142 10.26 9.76 -6.36
C ARG A 142 9.85 11.21 -6.09
N ALA A 143 9.71 11.56 -4.81
CA ALA A 143 9.66 12.95 -4.37
C ALA A 143 11.11 13.53 -4.26
N ASP A 144 11.22 14.85 -4.18
CA ASP A 144 12.52 15.55 -4.18
C ASP A 144 13.43 15.11 -3.03
N LYS A 145 12.87 14.76 -1.88
CA LYS A 145 13.60 14.35 -0.68
C LYS A 145 13.63 12.84 -0.45
N THR A 146 12.96 12.05 -1.28
CA THR A 146 12.94 10.58 -1.11
C THR A 146 14.36 10.03 -1.18
N ALA A 147 14.76 9.29 -0.14
CA ALA A 147 16.08 8.67 -0.06
C ALA A 147 16.28 7.58 -1.11
N GLU A 148 17.52 7.39 -1.57
CA GLU A 148 17.83 6.40 -2.63
C GLU A 148 17.59 4.97 -2.18
N ASP A 149 17.83 4.64 -0.92
CA ASP A 149 17.57 3.33 -0.33
C ASP A 149 16.07 3.02 -0.22
N VAL A 150 15.23 4.03 0.02
CA VAL A 150 13.76 3.93 -0.02
C VAL A 150 13.30 3.59 -1.44
N ILE A 151 13.84 4.26 -2.45
CA ILE A 151 13.54 3.97 -3.86
C ILE A 151 14.00 2.56 -4.23
N ALA A 152 15.22 2.19 -3.89
CA ALA A 152 15.76 0.86 -4.16
C ALA A 152 14.92 -0.24 -3.51
N THR A 153 14.50 -0.03 -2.26
CA THR A 153 13.63 -0.94 -1.52
C THR A 153 12.25 -1.06 -2.20
N ALA A 154 11.64 0.06 -2.58
CA ALA A 154 10.34 0.07 -3.27
C ALA A 154 10.40 -0.65 -4.63
N MET A 155 11.46 -0.44 -5.40
CA MET A 155 11.68 -1.13 -6.68
C MET A 155 11.87 -2.64 -6.50
N ALA A 156 12.66 -3.07 -5.50
CA ALA A 156 12.89 -4.47 -5.18
C ALA A 156 11.59 -5.15 -4.69
N LEU A 157 10.85 -4.46 -3.82
CA LEU A 157 9.56 -4.92 -3.30
C LEU A 157 8.52 -5.07 -4.42
N GLY A 158 8.44 -4.11 -5.33
CA GLY A 158 7.55 -4.19 -6.49
C GLY A 158 7.78 -5.47 -7.29
N LYS A 159 9.03 -5.82 -7.56
CA LYS A 159 9.39 -7.09 -8.24
C LYS A 159 8.97 -8.31 -7.39
N ARG A 160 9.23 -8.28 -6.08
CA ARG A 160 8.90 -9.38 -5.16
C ARG A 160 7.40 -9.68 -5.11
N ILE A 161 6.55 -8.66 -5.18
CA ILE A 161 5.08 -8.83 -5.22
C ILE A 161 4.53 -9.05 -6.64
N GLY A 162 5.39 -9.38 -7.60
CA GLY A 162 5.00 -9.74 -8.97
C GLY A 162 4.60 -8.56 -9.86
N LYS A 163 4.98 -7.33 -9.48
CA LYS A 163 4.75 -6.13 -10.29
C LYS A 163 5.91 -5.86 -11.25
N VAL A 164 5.66 -4.98 -12.20
CA VAL A 164 6.66 -4.34 -13.06
C VAL A 164 6.82 -2.91 -12.54
N PRO A 165 7.78 -2.66 -11.64
CA PRO A 165 7.98 -1.33 -11.07
C PRO A 165 8.71 -0.44 -12.08
N VAL A 166 8.22 0.80 -12.22
CA VAL A 166 8.80 1.84 -13.06
C VAL A 166 9.04 3.07 -12.19
N LEU A 167 10.23 3.64 -12.25
CA LEU A 167 10.57 4.86 -11.54
C LEU A 167 9.99 6.08 -12.27
N ALA A 168 9.21 6.87 -11.56
CA ALA A 168 8.62 8.11 -12.05
C ALA A 168 9.05 9.30 -11.17
N GLY A 169 9.08 10.50 -11.73
CA GLY A 169 9.16 11.75 -10.99
C GLY A 169 7.77 12.27 -10.63
N VAL A 170 7.73 13.28 -9.75
CA VAL A 170 6.48 13.96 -9.41
C VAL A 170 6.04 14.83 -10.59
N CYS A 171 4.92 14.48 -11.18
CA CYS A 171 4.19 15.25 -12.19
C CYS A 171 2.73 14.83 -12.16
N TYR A 172 1.85 15.64 -12.76
CA TYR A 172 0.43 15.32 -12.77
C TYR A 172 0.17 14.03 -13.56
N GLY A 173 -0.40 13.02 -12.88
CA GLY A 173 -0.73 11.71 -13.45
C GLY A 173 0.47 10.78 -13.65
N PHE A 174 1.69 11.17 -13.22
CA PHE A 174 2.95 10.42 -13.33
C PHE A 174 3.26 10.00 -14.79
N ILE A 175 3.27 8.69 -15.13
CA ILE A 175 3.58 8.18 -16.47
C ILE A 175 2.34 7.57 -17.13
N GLY A 176 1.45 6.93 -16.34
CA GLY A 176 0.31 6.15 -16.81
C GLY A 176 -1.03 6.85 -16.84
#